data_36fecf8e673d1ff8b5b300020260a96d
#
_entry.id   36fecf8e673d1ff8b5b300020260a96d
#
_cell.length_a   1.000
_cell.length_b   1.000
_cell.length_c   1.000
_cell.angle_alpha   90.00
_cell.angle_beta   90.00
_cell.angle_gamma   90.00
#
_symmetry.space_group_name_H-M   'P 1'
#
loop_
_entity.id
_entity.type
_entity.pdbx_description
1 polymer ?
#
loop_
_entity_poly.entity_id
_entity_poly.type
_entity_poly.pdbx_seq_one_letter_code
_entity_poly.pdbx_strand_id
1 'polypeptide(L)'
;MFSHAKKTDILKVSTVLAAIGMMSFGSTTAHADDDCIAQGDLDPMYCDMDGDLVADAPAADQQIDPDTLVFAYTPVEDPAVYADIWNPFLEHLEKVTGKDVQFFAVQSNSAEVEAMRSGRLHVAGFSTGPTPFAVNLAGAVPFALMGGDDGRFGYTLQLYTRVDSGINTVADLKGKRVAHTSPTSNSGNLAPRALLPGQGIVPEKDYEVVYSGSHDQSILGVVAGDYDAAPVASEVVERMVQRDLYDPAEVKIIYESKPFPTTSFNYAYNLKPELIEKIKEAFFTFDMEGTALGEEFKGVSKFVPVTYQKDWDVIREIQAANGVKYTPDNLK
;
A
#
# COMPACT_ATOMS: atom_id res chain seq x y z
N MET A 1 51.50 63.94 -4.72
CA MET A 1 52.90 63.87 -5.21
C MET A 1 52.91 62.78 -6.29
N PHE A 2 53.24 63.22 -7.53
CA PHE A 2 53.69 62.43 -8.70
C PHE A 2 52.89 61.24 -9.15
N SER A 3 52.01 61.33 -10.17
CA SER A 3 52.33 61.47 -11.63
C SER A 3 53.24 60.35 -12.17
N HIS A 4 52.69 59.51 -13.04
CA HIS A 4 53.18 59.40 -14.43
C HIS A 4 52.24 58.42 -15.28
N ALA A 5 51.77 59.07 -16.33
CA ALA A 5 51.17 58.40 -17.48
C ALA A 5 52.27 57.83 -18.39
N LYS A 6 51.97 56.71 -19.11
CA LYS A 6 52.53 56.35 -20.44
C LYS A 6 51.62 55.36 -21.12
N LYS A 7 50.98 55.82 -22.17
CA LYS A 7 51.16 55.64 -23.61
C LYS A 7 50.83 54.24 -24.15
N THR A 8 49.71 54.23 -24.84
CA THR A 8 49.29 53.51 -26.06
C THR A 8 50.36 52.77 -26.85
N ASP A 9 50.05 51.50 -27.13
CA ASP A 9 50.41 50.87 -28.42
C ASP A 9 49.25 50.05 -28.97
N ILE A 10 48.87 50.42 -30.23
CA ILE A 10 47.82 49.80 -31.01
C ILE A 10 48.46 48.66 -31.77
N LEU A 11 48.05 47.42 -31.46
CA LEU A 11 48.41 46.27 -32.29
C LEU A 11 47.17 45.71 -32.97
N LYS A 12 47.17 45.86 -34.30
CA LYS A 12 46.19 45.25 -35.21
C LYS A 12 46.32 43.75 -35.13
N VAL A 13 45.24 43.04 -34.77
CA VAL A 13 45.13 41.58 -34.92
C VAL A 13 43.98 41.29 -35.87
N SER A 14 44.34 40.59 -36.91
CA SER A 14 43.51 40.14 -38.01
C SER A 14 42.38 39.16 -37.53
N THR A 15 41.22 39.44 -38.08
CA THR A 15 40.02 38.60 -37.88
C THR A 15 40.21 37.28 -38.65
N VAL A 16 40.31 36.15 -37.91
CA VAL A 16 40.13 34.82 -38.47
C VAL A 16 38.70 34.39 -38.11
N LEU A 17 37.82 34.33 -39.09
CA LEU A 17 36.51 33.70 -38.97
C LEU A 17 36.71 32.17 -38.85
N ALA A 18 36.60 31.64 -37.64
CA ALA A 18 36.40 30.22 -37.43
C ALA A 18 34.88 29.93 -37.46
N ALA A 19 34.42 29.26 -38.50
CA ALA A 19 33.08 28.70 -38.59
C ALA A 19 32.95 27.59 -37.56
N ILE A 20 32.33 27.88 -36.40
CA ILE A 20 31.92 26.86 -35.44
C ILE A 20 30.60 26.27 -35.91
N GLY A 21 30.67 25.06 -36.50
CA GLY A 21 29.49 24.28 -36.79
C GLY A 21 28.76 23.98 -35.48
N MET A 22 27.58 24.55 -35.26
CA MET A 22 26.64 24.14 -34.22
C MET A 22 26.17 22.73 -34.58
N MET A 23 26.78 21.72 -33.96
CA MET A 23 26.13 20.43 -33.78
C MET A 23 25.00 20.65 -32.75
N SER A 24 23.78 20.82 -33.24
CA SER A 24 22.59 20.69 -32.42
C SER A 24 22.52 19.24 -31.93
N PHE A 25 22.93 19.02 -30.68
CA PHE A 25 22.48 17.85 -29.95
C PHE A 25 20.97 18.01 -29.81
N GLY A 26 20.25 17.35 -30.67
CA GLY A 26 18.83 17.10 -30.48
C GLY A 26 18.71 16.29 -29.19
N SER A 27 18.28 16.94 -28.11
CA SER A 27 17.72 16.25 -26.97
C SER A 27 16.48 15.54 -27.51
N THR A 28 16.59 14.25 -27.80
CA THR A 28 15.43 13.39 -27.90
C THR A 28 14.86 13.35 -26.49
N THR A 29 13.93 14.25 -26.21
CA THR A 29 12.92 13.98 -25.19
C THR A 29 12.29 12.68 -25.63
N ALA A 30 12.51 11.59 -24.87
CA ALA A 30 11.67 10.42 -24.98
C ALA A 30 10.24 10.94 -24.73
N HIS A 31 9.46 11.05 -25.79
CA HIS A 31 8.02 11.15 -25.65
C HIS A 31 7.60 9.84 -24.99
N ALA A 32 7.02 9.91 -23.80
CA ALA A 32 6.10 8.88 -23.36
C ALA A 32 5.12 8.71 -24.54
N ASP A 33 4.93 7.48 -24.98
CA ASP A 33 4.10 7.18 -26.13
C ASP A 33 2.74 7.84 -25.95
N ASP A 34 2.36 8.67 -26.94
CA ASP A 34 1.04 9.33 -27.05
C ASP A 34 -0.09 8.31 -27.27
N ASP A 35 0.19 7.01 -27.19
CA ASP A 35 -0.69 5.89 -27.50
C ASP A 35 -1.30 5.20 -26.29
N CYS A 36 -1.12 5.73 -25.06
CA CYS A 36 -1.77 5.16 -23.89
C CYS A 36 -3.28 5.42 -23.90
N ILE A 37 -4.08 4.40 -24.25
CA ILE A 37 -5.52 4.50 -24.51
C ILE A 37 -6.32 4.67 -23.20
N ALA A 38 -5.86 4.11 -22.10
CA ALA A 38 -6.59 4.08 -20.84
C ALA A 38 -5.67 4.24 -19.63
N GLN A 39 -5.07 5.42 -19.48
CA GLN A 39 -4.24 5.71 -18.30
C GLN A 39 -5.03 5.69 -16.99
N GLY A 40 -6.32 6.03 -17.01
CA GLY A 40 -7.16 6.08 -15.83
C GLY A 40 -6.59 6.97 -14.72
N ASP A 41 -6.48 6.41 -13.52
CA ASP A 41 -5.89 7.06 -12.34
C ASP A 41 -4.39 6.74 -12.16
N LEU A 42 -3.78 5.95 -13.07
CA LEU A 42 -2.35 5.60 -13.02
C LEU A 42 -1.45 6.84 -13.11
N ASP A 43 -0.34 6.82 -12.39
CA ASP A 43 0.73 7.83 -12.54
C ASP A 43 1.16 7.92 -14.02
N PRO A 44 1.43 9.12 -14.58
CA PRO A 44 1.80 9.30 -15.97
C PRO A 44 2.97 8.47 -16.49
N MET A 45 3.75 7.85 -15.61
CA MET A 45 4.83 6.94 -16.01
C MET A 45 4.35 5.52 -16.38
N TYR A 46 3.08 5.19 -16.12
CA TYR A 46 2.48 3.89 -16.42
C TYR A 46 1.43 4.01 -17.53
N CYS A 47 1.17 2.91 -18.19
CA CYS A 47 0.10 2.77 -19.16
C CYS A 47 -0.74 1.53 -18.87
N ASP A 48 -2.03 1.59 -19.23
CA ASP A 48 -2.99 0.48 -19.18
C ASP A 48 -3.63 0.37 -20.58
N MET A 49 -3.07 -0.51 -21.42
CA MET A 49 -3.53 -0.67 -22.81
C MET A 49 -4.70 -1.63 -22.95
N ASP A 50 -4.83 -2.57 -22.01
CA ASP A 50 -5.87 -3.61 -22.03
C ASP A 50 -7.08 -3.29 -21.14
N GLY A 51 -7.00 -2.24 -20.32
CA GLY A 51 -8.11 -1.73 -19.53
C GLY A 51 -8.38 -2.53 -18.26
N ASP A 52 -7.37 -3.22 -17.73
CA ASP A 52 -7.50 -4.00 -16.50
C ASP A 52 -7.21 -3.21 -15.21
N LEU A 53 -6.92 -1.91 -15.36
CA LEU A 53 -6.67 -0.91 -14.31
C LEU A 53 -5.34 -1.09 -13.56
N VAL A 54 -4.39 -1.84 -14.12
CA VAL A 54 -3.03 -1.95 -13.61
C VAL A 54 -2.01 -1.55 -14.67
N ALA A 55 -0.78 -1.29 -14.26
CA ALA A 55 0.28 -0.91 -15.19
C ALA A 55 0.70 -2.10 -16.07
N ASP A 56 0.71 -1.90 -17.38
CA ASP A 56 1.29 -2.82 -18.34
C ASP A 56 2.79 -3.04 -18.11
N ALA A 57 3.28 -4.22 -18.49
CA ALA A 57 4.70 -4.49 -18.49
C ALA A 57 5.44 -3.55 -19.47
N PRO A 58 6.57 -2.96 -19.07
CA PRO A 58 7.35 -2.11 -19.95
C PRO A 58 8.05 -2.93 -21.06
N ALA A 59 8.69 -2.25 -22.01
CA ALA A 59 9.48 -2.89 -23.04
C ALA A 59 10.51 -3.88 -22.45
N ALA A 60 10.81 -4.96 -23.16
CA ALA A 60 11.62 -6.07 -22.66
C ALA A 60 13.01 -5.67 -22.13
N ASP A 61 13.61 -4.62 -22.69
CA ASP A 61 14.90 -4.06 -22.25
C ASP A 61 14.81 -3.21 -20.97
N GLN A 62 13.60 -2.86 -20.56
CA GLN A 62 13.31 -2.14 -19.31
C GLN A 62 12.83 -3.09 -18.19
N GLN A 63 12.55 -4.35 -18.53
CA GLN A 63 12.15 -5.36 -17.53
C GLN A 63 13.36 -5.82 -16.71
N ILE A 64 13.14 -6.01 -15.42
CA ILE A 64 14.19 -6.39 -14.47
C ILE A 64 14.08 -7.85 -14.02
N ASP A 65 15.23 -8.43 -13.72
CA ASP A 65 15.37 -9.78 -13.18
C ASP A 65 16.39 -9.74 -12.03
N PRO A 66 15.98 -9.23 -10.85
CA PRO A 66 16.88 -9.01 -9.73
C PRO A 66 17.44 -10.34 -9.21
N ASP A 67 18.70 -10.34 -8.76
CA ASP A 67 19.32 -11.50 -8.09
C ASP A 67 18.68 -11.74 -6.71
N THR A 68 18.27 -10.67 -6.04
CA THR A 68 17.58 -10.71 -4.74
C THR A 68 16.17 -10.14 -4.90
N LEU A 69 15.15 -10.94 -4.59
CA LEU A 69 13.78 -10.46 -4.42
C LEU A 69 13.61 -9.83 -3.05
N VAL A 70 13.09 -8.61 -3.00
CA VAL A 70 12.70 -7.94 -1.76
C VAL A 70 11.20 -8.10 -1.58
N PHE A 71 10.82 -8.72 -0.45
CA PHE A 71 9.43 -8.95 -0.06
C PHE A 71 9.07 -8.09 1.16
N ALA A 72 7.88 -7.50 1.17
CA ALA A 72 7.32 -6.79 2.33
C ALA A 72 5.89 -7.26 2.63
N TYR A 73 5.49 -7.09 3.88
CA TYR A 73 4.11 -7.27 4.30
C TYR A 73 3.63 -6.00 5.04
N THR A 74 2.43 -5.58 4.71
CA THR A 74 1.80 -4.34 5.18
C THR A 74 1.87 -4.15 6.71
N PRO A 75 2.16 -2.93 7.19
CA PRO A 75 2.28 -2.64 8.64
C PRO A 75 0.91 -2.39 9.28
N VAL A 76 0.01 -3.39 9.27
CA VAL A 76 -1.32 -3.29 9.94
C VAL A 76 -1.23 -3.39 11.46
N GLU A 77 -0.13 -3.96 11.94
CA GLU A 77 0.31 -4.07 13.35
C GLU A 77 1.81 -3.74 13.41
N ASP A 78 2.47 -3.92 14.55
CA ASP A 78 3.92 -3.78 14.66
C ASP A 78 4.65 -4.69 13.66
N PRO A 79 5.44 -4.14 12.71
CA PRO A 79 6.12 -4.94 11.69
C PRO A 79 7.08 -6.01 12.23
N ALA A 80 7.59 -5.84 13.45
CA ALA A 80 8.47 -6.82 14.10
C ALA A 80 7.78 -8.18 14.33
N VAL A 81 6.45 -8.18 14.42
CA VAL A 81 5.65 -9.42 14.60
C VAL A 81 5.77 -10.33 13.38
N TYR A 82 5.91 -9.76 12.19
CA TYR A 82 5.80 -10.52 10.94
C TYR A 82 7.11 -11.13 10.43
N ALA A 83 8.27 -10.64 10.87
CA ALA A 83 9.55 -11.05 10.31
C ALA A 83 9.75 -12.58 10.34
N ASP A 84 9.51 -13.21 11.51
CA ASP A 84 9.67 -14.67 11.66
C ASP A 84 8.48 -15.46 11.09
N ILE A 85 7.29 -14.88 11.08
CA ILE A 85 6.06 -15.53 10.59
C ILE A 85 6.16 -15.83 9.09
N TRP A 86 6.76 -14.92 8.33
CA TRP A 86 6.92 -15.07 6.88
C TRP A 86 8.08 -15.98 6.46
N ASN A 87 9.05 -16.33 7.34
CA ASN A 87 10.21 -17.13 6.97
C ASN A 87 9.88 -18.41 6.19
N PRO A 88 8.89 -19.26 6.57
CA PRO A 88 8.58 -20.46 5.81
C PRO A 88 8.15 -20.18 4.37
N PHE A 89 7.40 -19.09 4.15
CA PHE A 89 7.01 -18.66 2.81
C PHE A 89 8.20 -18.12 2.01
N LEU A 90 9.08 -17.33 2.65
CA LEU A 90 10.25 -16.75 1.97
C LEU A 90 11.21 -17.85 1.50
N GLU A 91 11.46 -18.89 2.32
CA GLU A 91 12.24 -20.07 1.93
C GLU A 91 11.60 -20.81 0.75
N HIS A 92 10.26 -20.92 0.73
CA HIS A 92 9.54 -21.50 -0.40
C HIS A 92 9.66 -20.65 -1.66
N LEU A 93 9.55 -19.33 -1.54
CA LEU A 93 9.72 -18.38 -2.64
C LEU A 93 11.13 -18.44 -3.22
N GLU A 94 12.17 -18.54 -2.39
CA GLU A 94 13.56 -18.77 -2.81
C GLU A 94 13.71 -20.06 -3.63
N LYS A 95 13.16 -21.15 -3.11
CA LYS A 95 13.24 -22.47 -3.75
C LYS A 95 12.59 -22.49 -5.13
N VAL A 96 11.41 -21.85 -5.29
CA VAL A 96 10.64 -21.85 -6.55
C VAL A 96 11.24 -20.89 -7.56
N THR A 97 11.61 -19.70 -7.11
CA THR A 97 12.15 -18.65 -8.01
C THR A 97 13.61 -18.88 -8.37
N GLY A 98 14.38 -19.52 -7.48
CA GLY A 98 15.84 -19.63 -7.57
C GLY A 98 16.55 -18.29 -7.32
N LYS A 99 15.90 -17.36 -6.64
CA LYS A 99 16.43 -16.05 -6.23
C LYS A 99 16.67 -16.04 -4.73
N ASP A 100 17.62 -15.22 -4.27
CA ASP A 100 17.67 -14.85 -2.86
C ASP A 100 16.43 -14.02 -2.50
N VAL A 101 15.86 -14.22 -1.30
CA VAL A 101 14.69 -13.45 -0.85
C VAL A 101 14.98 -12.73 0.47
N GLN A 102 14.69 -11.45 0.51
CA GLN A 102 14.90 -10.62 1.69
C GLN A 102 13.56 -10.02 2.18
N PHE A 103 13.25 -10.24 3.47
CA PHE A 103 12.13 -9.53 4.12
C PHE A 103 12.53 -8.08 4.39
N PHE A 104 11.66 -7.16 3.99
CA PHE A 104 11.81 -5.73 4.26
C PHE A 104 10.72 -5.26 5.20
N ALA A 105 11.06 -5.03 6.47
CA ALA A 105 10.14 -4.51 7.47
C ALA A 105 9.84 -3.03 7.20
N VAL A 106 8.62 -2.74 6.78
CA VAL A 106 8.12 -1.38 6.50
C VAL A 106 7.41 -0.81 7.71
N GLN A 107 7.53 0.50 7.94
CA GLN A 107 6.99 1.18 9.12
C GLN A 107 5.66 1.90 8.84
N SER A 108 5.28 2.07 7.57
CA SER A 108 4.04 2.72 7.18
C SER A 108 3.63 2.28 5.77
N ASN A 109 2.33 2.40 5.46
CA ASN A 109 1.80 2.15 4.13
C ASN A 109 2.48 3.04 3.06
N SER A 110 2.76 4.30 3.40
CA SER A 110 3.44 5.22 2.47
C SER A 110 4.88 4.77 2.18
N ALA A 111 5.62 4.31 3.20
CA ALA A 111 6.97 3.79 3.01
C ALA A 111 6.99 2.53 2.14
N GLU A 112 5.97 1.68 2.26
CA GLU A 112 5.83 0.46 1.46
C GLU A 112 5.58 0.78 -0.03
N VAL A 113 4.62 1.66 -0.33
CA VAL A 113 4.32 2.12 -1.69
C VAL A 113 5.54 2.81 -2.31
N GLU A 114 6.21 3.70 -1.59
CA GLU A 114 7.41 4.40 -2.07
C GLU A 114 8.60 3.45 -2.28
N ALA A 115 8.72 2.36 -1.49
CA ALA A 115 9.73 1.35 -1.70
C ALA A 115 9.53 0.61 -3.04
N MET A 116 8.29 0.24 -3.38
CA MET A 116 7.97 -0.38 -4.67
C MET A 116 8.13 0.62 -5.82
N ARG A 117 7.61 1.83 -5.71
CA ARG A 117 7.73 2.90 -6.70
C ARG A 117 9.19 3.19 -7.08
N SER A 118 10.08 3.15 -6.09
CA SER A 118 11.52 3.38 -6.29
C SER A 118 12.31 2.14 -6.72
N GLY A 119 11.65 1.00 -7.00
CA GLY A 119 12.29 -0.25 -7.42
C GLY A 119 13.07 -0.97 -6.31
N ARG A 120 12.86 -0.62 -5.03
CA ARG A 120 13.50 -1.28 -3.88
C ARG A 120 12.67 -2.44 -3.32
N LEU A 121 11.44 -2.60 -3.76
CA LEU A 121 10.51 -3.63 -3.34
C LEU A 121 9.93 -4.31 -4.58
N HIS A 122 9.95 -5.64 -4.62
CA HIS A 122 9.61 -6.41 -5.81
C HIS A 122 8.32 -7.19 -5.66
N VAL A 123 8.04 -7.70 -4.44
CA VAL A 123 6.82 -8.42 -4.09
C VAL A 123 6.32 -7.89 -2.76
N ALA A 124 5.04 -7.57 -2.67
CA ALA A 124 4.50 -6.98 -1.43
C ALA A 124 3.07 -7.40 -1.15
N GLY A 125 2.76 -7.53 0.14
CA GLY A 125 1.41 -7.61 0.64
C GLY A 125 0.89 -6.23 1.06
N PHE A 126 0.18 -5.50 0.18
CA PHE A 126 -0.44 -4.22 0.52
C PHE A 126 -1.80 -4.42 1.18
N SER A 127 -2.05 -3.74 2.30
CA SER A 127 -3.37 -3.74 2.92
C SER A 127 -4.44 -3.13 1.99
N THR A 128 -5.70 -3.42 2.27
CA THR A 128 -6.86 -3.15 1.40
C THR A 128 -6.93 -1.71 0.88
N GLY A 129 -6.78 -0.72 1.75
CA GLY A 129 -6.84 0.70 1.38
C GLY A 129 -5.61 1.20 0.63
N PRO A 130 -4.38 0.87 1.04
CA PRO A 130 -3.15 1.17 0.32
C PRO A 130 -3.01 0.50 -1.05
N THR A 131 -3.64 -0.65 -1.30
CA THR A 131 -3.55 -1.34 -2.59
C THR A 131 -3.82 -0.42 -3.80
N PRO A 132 -4.91 0.38 -3.87
CA PRO A 132 -5.11 1.30 -4.99
C PRO A 132 -4.00 2.35 -5.14
N PHE A 133 -3.42 2.82 -4.05
CA PHE A 133 -2.25 3.71 -4.13
C PHE A 133 -1.02 3.00 -4.70
N ALA A 134 -0.77 1.75 -4.29
CA ALA A 134 0.33 0.96 -4.82
C ALA A 134 0.17 0.69 -6.32
N VAL A 135 -1.05 0.35 -6.76
CA VAL A 135 -1.39 0.16 -8.18
C VAL A 135 -1.12 1.44 -8.96
N ASN A 136 -1.70 2.56 -8.53
CA ASN A 136 -1.68 3.79 -9.32
C ASN A 136 -0.36 4.54 -9.24
N LEU A 137 0.37 4.48 -8.12
CA LEU A 137 1.61 5.25 -7.91
C LEU A 137 2.89 4.42 -8.08
N ALA A 138 2.83 3.10 -7.91
CA ALA A 138 4.01 2.25 -7.86
C ALA A 138 4.01 1.11 -8.90
N GLY A 139 2.98 1.01 -9.74
CA GLY A 139 2.87 -0.08 -10.71
C GLY A 139 2.77 -1.47 -10.04
N ALA A 140 2.16 -1.53 -8.86
CA ALA A 140 1.87 -2.80 -8.22
C ALA A 140 0.78 -3.55 -8.97
N VAL A 141 0.97 -4.84 -9.21
CA VAL A 141 -0.01 -5.70 -9.90
C VAL A 141 -0.55 -6.72 -8.91
N PRO A 142 -1.78 -6.54 -8.39
CA PRO A 142 -2.42 -7.49 -7.49
C PRO A 142 -2.70 -8.82 -8.20
N PHE A 143 -2.33 -9.94 -7.58
CA PHE A 143 -2.55 -11.25 -8.18
C PHE A 143 -3.05 -12.32 -7.20
N ALA A 144 -2.88 -12.12 -5.89
CA ALA A 144 -3.29 -13.08 -4.87
C ALA A 144 -3.77 -12.38 -3.58
N LEU A 145 -4.56 -13.09 -2.81
CA LEU A 145 -4.83 -12.81 -1.40
C LEU A 145 -4.90 -14.13 -0.61
N MET A 146 -4.89 -14.06 0.71
CA MET A 146 -5.07 -15.22 1.58
C MET A 146 -6.54 -15.58 1.68
N GLY A 147 -6.87 -16.86 1.52
CA GLY A 147 -8.24 -17.39 1.59
C GLY A 147 -8.33 -18.75 2.26
N GLY A 148 -9.54 -19.11 2.68
CA GLY A 148 -9.84 -20.41 3.24
C GLY A 148 -10.23 -21.44 2.18
N ASP A 149 -10.28 -22.73 2.56
CA ASP A 149 -10.70 -23.83 1.67
C ASP A 149 -12.15 -23.74 1.25
N ASP A 150 -12.97 -23.10 2.06
CA ASP A 150 -14.39 -22.83 1.76
C ASP A 150 -14.60 -21.64 0.82
N GLY A 151 -13.52 -21.07 0.27
CA GLY A 151 -13.55 -19.92 -0.62
C GLY A 151 -13.84 -18.60 0.08
N ARG A 152 -13.94 -18.59 1.41
CA ARG A 152 -14.06 -17.34 2.16
C ARG A 152 -12.75 -16.59 2.15
N PHE A 153 -12.85 -15.33 1.84
CA PHE A 153 -11.79 -14.34 2.00
C PHE A 153 -12.43 -13.03 2.38
N GLY A 154 -11.72 -12.23 3.13
CA GLY A 154 -12.20 -10.92 3.51
C GLY A 154 -12.29 -10.74 5.02
N TYR A 155 -12.45 -9.47 5.38
CA TYR A 155 -12.58 -9.03 6.77
C TYR A 155 -13.66 -7.94 6.85
N THR A 156 -14.14 -7.64 8.05
CA THR A 156 -15.09 -6.56 8.28
C THR A 156 -14.44 -5.38 9.01
N LEU A 157 -14.95 -4.18 8.78
CA LEU A 157 -14.76 -3.08 9.71
C LEU A 157 -15.62 -3.37 10.94
N GLN A 158 -15.03 -3.39 12.10
CA GLN A 158 -15.72 -3.44 13.39
C GLN A 158 -15.39 -2.18 14.21
N LEU A 159 -16.42 -1.48 14.67
CA LEU A 159 -16.27 -0.29 15.51
C LEU A 159 -16.41 -0.69 16.97
N TYR A 160 -15.29 -0.60 17.68
CA TYR A 160 -15.17 -1.02 19.08
C TYR A 160 -15.26 0.16 20.04
N THR A 161 -15.81 -0.10 21.22
CA THR A 161 -15.80 0.78 22.40
C THR A 161 -15.70 -0.07 23.64
N ARG A 162 -15.33 0.51 24.79
CA ARG A 162 -15.37 -0.19 26.08
C ARG A 162 -16.79 -0.56 26.49
N VAL A 163 -16.95 -1.69 27.16
CA VAL A 163 -18.27 -2.15 27.64
C VAL A 163 -18.91 -1.17 28.64
N ASP A 164 -18.10 -0.47 29.44
CA ASP A 164 -18.49 0.48 30.46
C ASP A 164 -18.55 1.95 29.99
N SER A 165 -18.28 2.23 28.69
CA SER A 165 -18.24 3.58 28.12
C SER A 165 -19.56 4.34 28.10
N GLY A 166 -20.69 3.63 28.21
CA GLY A 166 -22.02 4.19 27.96
C GLY A 166 -22.36 4.37 26.46
N ILE A 167 -21.42 4.10 25.54
CA ILE A 167 -21.61 4.13 24.08
C ILE A 167 -22.22 2.78 23.65
N ASN A 168 -23.38 2.78 23.01
CA ASN A 168 -24.10 1.56 22.61
C ASN A 168 -24.41 1.53 21.12
N THR A 169 -24.39 2.68 20.46
CA THR A 169 -24.72 2.85 19.04
C THR A 169 -23.74 3.82 18.39
N VAL A 170 -23.71 3.82 17.07
CA VAL A 170 -22.93 4.80 16.29
C VAL A 170 -23.33 6.24 16.63
N ALA A 171 -24.61 6.50 16.94
CA ALA A 171 -25.12 7.83 17.29
C ALA A 171 -24.48 8.39 18.58
N ASP A 172 -24.04 7.54 19.48
CA ASP A 172 -23.41 7.92 20.76
C ASP A 172 -21.98 8.44 20.60
N LEU A 173 -21.42 8.36 19.36
CA LEU A 173 -20.08 8.88 19.05
C LEU A 173 -20.01 10.41 19.01
N LYS A 174 -21.15 11.14 19.07
CA LYS A 174 -21.13 12.61 19.05
C LYS A 174 -20.30 13.20 20.17
N GLY A 175 -19.32 14.04 19.78
CA GLY A 175 -18.41 14.70 20.71
C GLY A 175 -17.35 13.78 21.32
N LYS A 176 -17.20 12.56 20.82
CA LYS A 176 -16.22 11.55 21.29
C LYS A 176 -14.90 11.65 20.53
N ARG A 177 -13.83 11.08 21.10
CA ARG A 177 -12.53 10.90 20.45
C ARG A 177 -12.46 9.50 19.86
N VAL A 178 -12.41 9.39 18.54
CA VAL A 178 -12.41 8.11 17.83
C VAL A 178 -11.04 7.91 17.17
N ALA A 179 -10.38 6.80 17.52
CA ALA A 179 -9.08 6.46 16.97
C ALA A 179 -9.22 5.84 15.58
N HIS A 180 -8.99 6.64 14.55
CA HIS A 180 -8.70 6.11 13.22
C HIS A 180 -7.25 5.60 13.15
N THR A 181 -6.93 4.65 12.25
CA THR A 181 -5.58 4.08 12.20
C THR A 181 -4.59 4.96 11.45
N SER A 182 -4.77 5.09 10.14
CA SER A 182 -3.93 5.91 9.25
C SER A 182 -4.77 6.47 8.10
N PRO A 183 -4.35 7.53 7.41
CA PRO A 183 -5.12 8.18 6.35
C PRO A 183 -5.58 7.25 5.23
N THR A 184 -4.75 6.28 4.84
CA THR A 184 -5.03 5.34 3.73
C THR A 184 -5.67 4.03 4.17
N SER A 185 -5.81 3.78 5.48
CA SER A 185 -6.45 2.55 5.98
C SER A 185 -7.90 2.46 5.52
N ASN A 186 -8.32 1.29 4.98
CA ASN A 186 -9.71 1.07 4.60
C ASN A 186 -10.61 1.04 5.84
N SER A 187 -10.58 -0.03 6.63
CA SER A 187 -11.47 -0.19 7.80
C SER A 187 -11.18 0.82 8.91
N GLY A 188 -9.93 1.25 9.06
CA GLY A 188 -9.53 2.20 10.10
C GLY A 188 -9.80 3.67 9.78
N ASN A 189 -10.12 4.05 8.52
CA ASN A 189 -10.34 5.44 8.16
C ASN A 189 -11.32 5.66 6.99
N LEU A 190 -11.06 5.13 5.81
CA LEU A 190 -11.82 5.49 4.60
C LEU A 190 -13.24 4.90 4.60
N ALA A 191 -13.38 3.64 5.01
CA ALA A 191 -14.69 3.01 5.12
C ALA A 191 -15.58 3.66 6.21
N PRO A 192 -15.11 3.98 7.43
CA PRO A 192 -15.90 4.78 8.37
C PRO A 192 -16.37 6.11 7.78
N ARG A 193 -15.51 6.83 7.05
CA ARG A 193 -15.87 8.10 6.40
C ARG A 193 -16.93 7.96 5.32
N ALA A 194 -16.94 6.82 4.60
CA ALA A 194 -17.93 6.53 3.56
C ALA A 194 -19.24 5.98 4.14
N LEU A 195 -19.20 5.15 5.17
CA LEU A 195 -20.34 4.35 5.65
C LEU A 195 -21.09 5.02 6.81
N LEU A 196 -20.39 5.65 7.77
CA LEU A 196 -21.01 6.23 8.96
C LEU A 196 -21.92 7.43 8.66
N PRO A 197 -21.72 8.26 7.62
CA PRO A 197 -22.70 9.27 7.23
C PRO A 197 -24.10 8.69 6.95
N GLY A 198 -24.18 7.49 6.38
CA GLY A 198 -25.42 6.74 6.19
C GLY A 198 -26.11 6.33 7.51
N GLN A 199 -25.35 6.31 8.62
CA GLN A 199 -25.83 6.08 9.99
C GLN A 199 -26.08 7.38 10.76
N GLY A 200 -25.99 8.54 10.10
CA GLY A 200 -26.23 9.86 10.69
C GLY A 200 -25.05 10.44 11.50
N ILE A 201 -23.85 9.89 11.35
CA ILE A 201 -22.63 10.35 12.02
C ILE A 201 -21.54 10.62 10.99
N VAL A 202 -21.02 11.84 11.00
CA VAL A 202 -19.98 12.30 10.06
C VAL A 202 -18.65 12.49 10.80
N PRO A 203 -17.60 11.74 10.46
CA PRO A 203 -16.26 11.93 11.02
C PRO A 203 -15.80 13.38 10.91
N GLU A 204 -15.04 13.87 11.89
CA GLU A 204 -14.51 15.24 12.04
C GLU A 204 -15.61 16.33 12.28
N LYS A 205 -16.85 16.05 11.93
CA LYS A 205 -17.97 16.95 12.20
C LYS A 205 -18.69 16.61 13.50
N ASP A 206 -19.00 15.31 13.68
CA ASP A 206 -19.78 14.84 14.81
C ASP A 206 -18.89 14.24 15.92
N TYR A 207 -17.69 13.82 15.59
CA TYR A 207 -16.68 13.34 16.54
C TYR A 207 -15.24 13.75 16.10
N GLU A 208 -14.32 13.78 17.06
CA GLU A 208 -12.90 14.04 16.83
C GLU A 208 -12.22 12.80 16.27
N VAL A 209 -11.55 12.92 15.12
CA VAL A 209 -10.68 11.87 14.54
C VAL A 209 -9.28 12.05 15.05
N VAL A 210 -8.71 11.00 15.65
CA VAL A 210 -7.32 10.92 16.08
C VAL A 210 -6.66 9.73 15.38
N TYR A 211 -5.46 9.91 14.81
CA TYR A 211 -4.76 8.80 14.18
C TYR A 211 -3.88 8.08 15.20
N SER A 212 -4.15 6.77 15.43
CA SER A 212 -3.39 5.90 16.34
C SER A 212 -2.12 5.31 15.72
N GLY A 213 -2.07 5.24 14.37
CA GLY A 213 -0.98 4.64 13.61
C GLY A 213 -1.28 3.23 13.10
N SER A 214 -1.91 2.37 13.93
CA SER A 214 -2.19 0.97 13.58
C SER A 214 -3.45 0.45 14.26
N HIS A 215 -3.93 -0.73 13.86
CA HIS A 215 -5.16 -1.32 14.42
C HIS A 215 -4.98 -1.80 15.87
N ASP A 216 -3.83 -2.40 16.20
CA ASP A 216 -3.49 -2.82 17.55
C ASP A 216 -3.41 -1.62 18.50
N GLN A 217 -2.76 -0.53 18.10
CA GLN A 217 -2.71 0.70 18.89
C GLN A 217 -4.10 1.30 19.10
N SER A 218 -4.99 1.20 18.10
CA SER A 218 -6.38 1.65 18.22
C SER A 218 -7.12 0.89 19.32
N ILE A 219 -7.08 -0.44 19.31
CA ILE A 219 -7.76 -1.30 20.33
C ILE A 219 -7.15 -1.10 21.70
N LEU A 220 -5.82 -1.14 21.82
CA LEU A 220 -5.14 -0.95 23.12
C LEU A 220 -5.46 0.43 23.72
N GLY A 221 -5.54 1.46 22.89
CA GLY A 221 -5.93 2.79 23.35
C GLY A 221 -7.40 2.88 23.77
N VAL A 222 -8.32 2.11 23.14
CA VAL A 222 -9.72 2.00 23.61
C VAL A 222 -9.75 1.28 24.97
N VAL A 223 -9.06 0.17 25.13
CA VAL A 223 -8.98 -0.58 26.40
C VAL A 223 -8.41 0.31 27.51
N ALA A 224 -7.34 1.05 27.23
CA ALA A 224 -6.72 1.98 28.17
C ALA A 224 -7.59 3.21 28.51
N GLY A 225 -8.62 3.52 27.66
CA GLY A 225 -9.46 4.70 27.82
C GLY A 225 -8.87 5.99 27.21
N ASP A 226 -7.83 5.86 26.40
CA ASP A 226 -7.23 6.99 25.67
C ASP A 226 -8.15 7.46 24.53
N TYR A 227 -8.96 6.54 24.00
CA TYR A 227 -9.95 6.77 22.95
C TYR A 227 -11.32 6.23 23.37
N ASP A 228 -12.39 6.90 22.99
CA ASP A 228 -13.75 6.46 23.30
C ASP A 228 -14.22 5.29 22.41
N ALA A 229 -13.73 5.23 21.16
CA ALA A 229 -14.03 4.18 20.19
C ALA A 229 -12.96 4.09 19.11
N ALA A 230 -12.95 2.98 18.37
CA ALA A 230 -12.05 2.78 17.22
C ALA A 230 -12.66 1.86 16.17
N PRO A 231 -12.67 2.26 14.88
CA PRO A 231 -12.92 1.38 13.75
C PRO A 231 -11.64 0.60 13.41
N VAL A 232 -11.74 -0.72 13.39
CA VAL A 232 -10.60 -1.61 13.17
C VAL A 232 -10.94 -2.77 12.23
N ALA A 233 -9.92 -3.47 11.73
CA ALA A 233 -10.07 -4.69 10.95
C ALA A 233 -10.35 -5.88 11.88
N SER A 234 -11.42 -6.63 11.63
CA SER A 234 -11.82 -7.80 12.44
C SER A 234 -10.70 -8.83 12.58
N GLU A 235 -9.98 -9.10 11.49
CA GLU A 235 -8.87 -10.06 11.46
C GLU A 235 -7.69 -9.68 12.37
N VAL A 236 -7.42 -8.38 12.53
CA VAL A 236 -6.37 -7.91 13.44
C VAL A 236 -6.80 -8.13 14.89
N VAL A 237 -8.06 -7.81 15.21
CA VAL A 237 -8.61 -8.01 16.54
C VAL A 237 -8.60 -9.50 16.91
N GLU A 238 -8.97 -10.38 15.99
CA GLU A 238 -8.92 -11.84 16.21
C GLU A 238 -7.49 -12.31 16.54
N ARG A 239 -6.47 -11.83 15.83
CA ARG A 239 -5.06 -12.14 16.12
C ARG A 239 -4.60 -11.58 17.47
N MET A 240 -5.02 -10.37 17.82
CA MET A 240 -4.71 -9.78 19.13
C MET A 240 -5.28 -10.61 20.29
N VAL A 241 -6.52 -11.11 20.14
CA VAL A 241 -7.13 -12.03 21.12
C VAL A 241 -6.37 -13.36 21.19
N GLN A 242 -5.94 -13.93 20.06
CA GLN A 242 -5.15 -15.16 20.02
C GLN A 242 -3.79 -15.03 20.74
N ARG A 243 -3.25 -13.82 20.77
CA ARG A 243 -1.97 -13.48 21.42
C ARG A 243 -2.14 -13.00 22.87
N ASP A 244 -3.36 -13.03 23.40
CA ASP A 244 -3.69 -12.54 24.76
C ASP A 244 -3.24 -11.08 25.01
N LEU A 245 -3.34 -10.20 23.99
CA LEU A 245 -2.90 -8.81 24.11
C LEU A 245 -3.86 -7.92 24.89
N TYR A 246 -5.12 -8.32 25.03
CA TYR A 246 -6.14 -7.67 25.86
C TYR A 246 -7.27 -8.64 26.17
N ASP A 247 -8.10 -8.35 27.19
CA ASP A 247 -9.30 -9.13 27.50
C ASP A 247 -10.46 -8.69 26.58
N PRO A 248 -10.96 -9.55 25.68
CA PRO A 248 -12.07 -9.21 24.79
C PRO A 248 -13.37 -8.86 25.53
N ALA A 249 -13.51 -9.24 26.80
CA ALA A 249 -14.66 -8.86 27.62
C ALA A 249 -14.68 -7.35 28.00
N GLU A 250 -13.57 -6.63 27.82
CA GLU A 250 -13.47 -5.19 28.12
C GLU A 250 -14.06 -4.31 27.03
N VAL A 251 -14.24 -4.84 25.80
CA VAL A 251 -14.74 -4.09 24.64
C VAL A 251 -15.98 -4.73 24.03
N LYS A 252 -16.73 -3.94 23.28
CA LYS A 252 -17.90 -4.40 22.52
C LYS A 252 -17.93 -3.73 21.14
N ILE A 253 -18.55 -4.43 20.17
CA ILE A 253 -18.78 -3.93 18.81
C ILE A 253 -20.10 -3.15 18.80
N ILE A 254 -20.10 -1.94 18.26
CA ILE A 254 -21.30 -1.11 18.06
C ILE A 254 -21.70 -0.93 16.59
N TYR A 255 -20.82 -1.37 15.66
CA TYR A 255 -21.09 -1.39 14.22
C TYR A 255 -20.17 -2.41 13.54
N GLU A 256 -20.71 -3.08 12.52
CA GLU A 256 -19.97 -3.98 11.66
C GLU A 256 -20.36 -3.76 10.18
N SER A 257 -19.39 -3.74 9.29
CA SER A 257 -19.61 -3.57 7.85
C SER A 257 -19.87 -4.90 7.14
N LYS A 258 -20.21 -4.82 5.85
CA LYS A 258 -20.05 -5.97 4.95
C LYS A 258 -18.56 -6.27 4.77
N PRO A 259 -18.20 -7.50 4.36
CA PRO A 259 -16.81 -7.87 4.13
C PRO A 259 -16.14 -7.06 3.02
N PHE A 260 -14.85 -6.78 3.21
CA PHE A 260 -13.91 -6.23 2.24
C PHE A 260 -12.86 -7.27 1.86
N PRO A 261 -12.20 -7.17 0.69
CA PRO A 261 -11.01 -7.98 0.41
C PRO A 261 -9.91 -7.70 1.45
N THR A 262 -9.10 -8.71 1.75
CA THR A 262 -7.97 -8.56 2.68
C THR A 262 -6.76 -7.93 1.99
N THR A 263 -5.57 -8.12 2.56
CA THR A 263 -4.28 -7.76 1.96
C THR A 263 -4.14 -8.39 0.57
N SER A 264 -3.86 -7.58 -0.46
CA SER A 264 -3.45 -8.07 -1.77
C SER A 264 -1.97 -8.37 -1.80
N PHE A 265 -1.57 -9.47 -2.43
CA PHE A 265 -0.18 -9.69 -2.81
C PHE A 265 0.03 -9.24 -4.24
N ASN A 266 1.12 -8.51 -4.43
CA ASN A 266 1.42 -7.78 -5.65
C ASN A 266 2.85 -8.03 -6.06
N TYR A 267 3.09 -8.05 -7.36
CA TYR A 267 4.45 -7.93 -7.91
C TYR A 267 4.62 -6.58 -8.60
N ALA A 268 5.86 -6.13 -8.74
CA ALA A 268 6.18 -4.90 -9.47
C ALA A 268 6.00 -5.14 -10.98
N TYR A 269 5.28 -4.23 -11.68
CA TYR A 269 4.90 -4.35 -13.09
C TYR A 269 6.06 -4.62 -14.06
N ASN A 270 7.27 -4.23 -13.69
CA ASN A 270 8.46 -4.28 -14.54
C ASN A 270 9.34 -5.52 -14.33
N LEU A 271 8.88 -6.53 -13.61
CA LEU A 271 9.58 -7.80 -13.50
C LEU A 271 9.50 -8.58 -14.82
N LYS A 272 10.52 -9.38 -15.13
CA LYS A 272 10.48 -10.29 -16.29
C LYS A 272 9.31 -11.29 -16.17
N PRO A 273 8.60 -11.60 -17.27
CA PRO A 273 7.45 -12.52 -17.25
C PRO A 273 7.78 -13.91 -16.65
N GLU A 274 8.97 -14.44 -16.93
CA GLU A 274 9.37 -15.75 -16.39
C GLU A 274 9.53 -15.71 -14.86
N LEU A 275 9.96 -14.58 -14.30
CA LEU A 275 10.06 -14.40 -12.85
C LEU A 275 8.67 -14.22 -12.22
N ILE A 276 7.79 -13.46 -12.88
CA ILE A 276 6.38 -13.28 -12.44
C ILE A 276 5.68 -14.64 -12.33
N GLU A 277 5.80 -15.51 -13.33
CA GLU A 277 5.18 -16.84 -13.29
C GLU A 277 5.73 -17.71 -12.16
N LYS A 278 7.02 -17.65 -11.87
CA LYS A 278 7.60 -18.35 -10.72
C LYS A 278 7.13 -17.77 -9.37
N ILE A 279 6.98 -16.44 -9.27
CA ILE A 279 6.41 -15.80 -8.08
C ILE A 279 4.97 -16.29 -7.86
N LYS A 280 4.13 -16.29 -8.90
CA LYS A 280 2.77 -16.81 -8.84
C LYS A 280 2.75 -18.30 -8.46
N GLU A 281 3.62 -19.11 -9.07
CA GLU A 281 3.78 -20.52 -8.72
C GLU A 281 4.09 -20.70 -7.23
N ALA A 282 5.06 -19.92 -6.69
CA ALA A 282 5.40 -19.98 -5.28
C ALA A 282 4.20 -19.67 -4.38
N PHE A 283 3.41 -18.65 -4.69
CA PHE A 283 2.22 -18.33 -3.92
C PHE A 283 1.16 -19.45 -3.98
N PHE A 284 0.84 -19.94 -5.17
CA PHE A 284 -0.26 -20.91 -5.33
C PHE A 284 0.10 -22.36 -4.99
N THR A 285 1.39 -22.64 -4.78
CA THR A 285 1.87 -23.98 -4.34
C THR A 285 2.33 -24.00 -2.88
N PHE A 286 2.31 -22.86 -2.19
CA PHE A 286 2.67 -22.81 -0.78
C PHE A 286 1.57 -23.45 0.09
N ASP A 287 1.97 -24.43 0.88
CA ASP A 287 1.12 -25.07 1.88
C ASP A 287 1.29 -24.33 3.22
N MET A 288 0.21 -23.74 3.71
CA MET A 288 0.21 -23.01 4.98
C MET A 288 0.09 -23.94 6.20
N GLU A 289 -0.36 -25.20 6.01
CA GLU A 289 -0.62 -26.13 7.12
C GLU A 289 0.66 -26.41 7.92
N GLY A 290 0.59 -26.27 9.23
CA GLY A 290 1.72 -26.52 10.15
C GLY A 290 2.84 -25.49 10.07
N THR A 291 2.65 -24.38 9.37
CA THR A 291 3.62 -23.28 9.33
C THR A 291 3.24 -22.17 10.30
N ALA A 292 4.22 -21.33 10.70
CA ALA A 292 3.97 -20.13 11.49
C ALA A 292 2.95 -19.19 10.82
N LEU A 293 2.96 -19.14 9.48
CA LEU A 293 2.00 -18.33 8.71
C LEU A 293 0.56 -18.84 8.87
N GLY A 294 0.34 -20.17 8.77
CA GLY A 294 -0.98 -20.77 8.97
C GLY A 294 -1.48 -20.68 10.41
N GLU A 295 -0.56 -20.72 11.38
CA GLU A 295 -0.91 -20.54 12.80
C GLU A 295 -1.31 -19.10 13.12
N GLU A 296 -0.64 -18.12 12.49
CA GLU A 296 -0.92 -16.70 12.68
C GLU A 296 -2.24 -16.28 11.99
N PHE A 297 -2.44 -16.68 10.74
CA PHE A 297 -3.62 -16.31 9.96
C PHE A 297 -4.67 -17.42 9.97
N LYS A 298 -5.25 -17.68 11.15
CA LYS A 298 -6.27 -18.73 11.31
C LYS A 298 -7.47 -18.51 10.40
N GLY A 299 -7.95 -19.61 9.82
CA GLY A 299 -9.08 -19.59 8.87
C GLY A 299 -8.67 -19.37 7.42
N VAL A 300 -7.36 -19.15 7.16
CA VAL A 300 -6.81 -19.20 5.81
C VAL A 300 -5.96 -20.47 5.65
N SER A 301 -5.91 -21.02 4.44
CA SER A 301 -5.19 -22.25 4.14
C SER A 301 -4.33 -22.14 2.88
N LYS A 302 -4.57 -21.13 2.06
CA LYS A 302 -3.91 -20.96 0.76
C LYS A 302 -3.97 -19.52 0.27
N PHE A 303 -3.18 -19.23 -0.74
CA PHE A 303 -3.35 -18.06 -1.58
C PHE A 303 -4.35 -18.35 -2.70
N VAL A 304 -5.23 -17.38 -2.97
CA VAL A 304 -6.24 -17.47 -4.04
C VAL A 304 -6.04 -16.35 -5.05
N PRO A 305 -6.25 -16.61 -6.35
CA PRO A 305 -6.05 -15.60 -7.39
C PRO A 305 -7.11 -14.50 -7.32
N VAL A 306 -6.69 -13.27 -7.56
CA VAL A 306 -7.55 -12.09 -7.64
C VAL A 306 -7.11 -11.18 -8.79
N THR A 307 -7.98 -10.21 -9.14
CA THR A 307 -7.66 -9.11 -10.04
C THR A 307 -8.03 -7.78 -9.40
N TYR A 308 -7.26 -6.74 -9.70
CA TYR A 308 -7.55 -5.40 -9.18
C TYR A 308 -8.89 -4.87 -9.67
N GLN A 309 -9.17 -5.08 -10.95
CA GLN A 309 -10.38 -4.57 -11.58
C GLN A 309 -11.65 -5.08 -10.89
N LYS A 310 -11.71 -6.38 -10.58
CA LYS A 310 -12.91 -7.03 -10.05
C LYS A 310 -12.98 -7.00 -8.52
N ASP A 311 -11.87 -7.37 -7.86
CA ASP A 311 -11.90 -7.70 -6.44
C ASP A 311 -11.67 -6.46 -5.55
N TRP A 312 -11.22 -5.31 -6.14
CA TRP A 312 -11.05 -4.02 -5.47
C TRP A 312 -12.08 -2.95 -5.90
N ASP A 313 -13.14 -3.29 -6.61
CA ASP A 313 -14.16 -2.33 -7.05
C ASP A 313 -14.82 -1.59 -5.89
N VAL A 314 -15.27 -2.30 -4.85
CA VAL A 314 -15.84 -1.70 -3.64
C VAL A 314 -14.88 -0.75 -2.92
N ILE A 315 -13.58 -1.04 -2.96
CA ILE A 315 -12.56 -0.19 -2.33
C ILE A 315 -12.35 1.09 -3.13
N ARG A 316 -12.31 1.00 -4.47
CA ARG A 316 -12.27 2.18 -5.34
C ARG A 316 -13.51 3.06 -5.16
N GLU A 317 -14.70 2.45 -5.04
CA GLU A 317 -15.94 3.19 -4.75
C GLU A 317 -15.87 3.94 -3.41
N ILE A 318 -15.38 3.30 -2.33
CA ILE A 318 -15.18 3.93 -1.02
C ILE A 318 -14.19 5.09 -1.13
N GLN A 319 -13.09 4.90 -1.84
CA GLN A 319 -12.08 5.95 -2.02
C GLN A 319 -12.61 7.11 -2.87
N ALA A 320 -13.34 6.82 -3.94
CA ALA A 320 -13.98 7.84 -4.76
C ALA A 320 -15.03 8.65 -3.96
N ALA A 321 -15.84 7.98 -3.12
CA ALA A 321 -16.79 8.63 -2.23
C ALA A 321 -16.12 9.60 -1.22
N ASN A 322 -14.87 9.31 -0.84
CA ASN A 322 -14.04 10.17 0.00
C ASN A 322 -13.27 11.25 -0.79
N GLY A 323 -13.40 11.28 -2.12
CA GLY A 323 -12.65 12.21 -2.97
C GLY A 323 -11.14 11.92 -3.00
N VAL A 324 -10.73 10.68 -2.72
CA VAL A 324 -9.32 10.28 -2.73
C VAL A 324 -8.74 10.48 -4.13
N LYS A 325 -7.55 11.05 -4.20
CA LYS A 325 -6.70 11.13 -5.39
C LYS A 325 -5.42 10.38 -5.13
N TYR A 326 -4.99 9.58 -6.09
CA TYR A 326 -3.75 8.81 -5.99
C TYR A 326 -2.56 9.70 -6.28
N THR A 327 -2.14 10.44 -5.26
CA THR A 327 -0.98 11.31 -5.30
C THR A 327 -0.06 11.00 -4.12
N PRO A 328 1.27 11.24 -4.23
CA PRO A 328 2.18 11.06 -3.11
C PRO A 328 1.79 11.85 -1.85
N ASP A 329 1.11 12.99 -2.00
CA ASP A 329 0.66 13.80 -0.87
C ASP A 329 -0.51 13.16 -0.11
N ASN A 330 -1.40 12.45 -0.80
CA ASN A 330 -2.52 11.75 -0.18
C ASN A 330 -2.14 10.38 0.40
N LEU A 331 -0.92 9.93 0.17
CA LEU A 331 -0.38 8.70 0.71
C LEU A 331 0.19 8.87 2.14
N LYS A 332 0.40 10.12 2.58
CA LYS A 332 1.02 10.47 3.88
C LYS A 332 0.06 10.39 5.04
#